data_0382394b0230c1807286aa502ac5f0a4
#
_entry.id   0382394b0230c1807286aa502ac5f0a4
#
_cell.length_a   1.000
_cell.length_b   1.000
_cell.length_c   1.000
_cell.angle_alpha   90.00
_cell.angle_beta   90.00
_cell.angle_gamma   90.00
#
_symmetry.space_group_name_H-M   'P 1'
#
loop_
_entity.id
_entity.type
_entity.pdbx_description
1 polymer ?
#
loop_
_entity_poly.entity_id
_entity_poly.type
_entity_poly.pdbx_seq_one_letter_code
_entity_poly.pdbx_strand_id
1 'polypeptide(L)'
;RKCIRVGNVRKDVREIAEFYFDLDNKTNFTTYSVLCSPLIAANDCIGVIHCLNKKTDEKLFIEDDRKLLELLSTPAALAIRNAKMAQEMVEQNKMQKEIEIVGEIQKSLLSSNKKEPFPLAGINIPAKVVSGDFYNFNDLGDGKYGFGVADVSGKGIKSSLLMSKASSLYSCLSKTNFSPASLLTQLNNEICETISRGMFVTMLVGIYDSNSKELLISNAGLSLIHI
;
A
#
# COMPACT_ATOMS: atom_id res chain seq x y z
N ARG A 1 -35.07 -4.43 8.51
CA ARG A 1 -34.33 -5.51 7.76
C ARG A 1 -35.26 -6.71 7.56
N LYS A 2 -36.38 -6.51 6.86
CA LYS A 2 -37.35 -7.59 6.58
C LYS A 2 -37.56 -7.70 5.08
N CYS A 3 -37.91 -8.90 4.61
CA CYS A 3 -38.36 -9.11 3.27
C CYS A 3 -39.71 -8.41 3.08
N ILE A 4 -39.86 -7.64 1.99
CA ILE A 4 -41.00 -6.81 1.73
C ILE A 4 -41.66 -7.31 0.41
N ARG A 5 -42.98 -7.51 0.46
CA ARG A 5 -43.79 -7.86 -0.69
C ARG A 5 -44.83 -6.75 -0.91
N VAL A 6 -44.84 -6.17 -2.10
CA VAL A 6 -45.87 -5.24 -2.53
C VAL A 6 -46.63 -5.88 -3.69
N GLY A 7 -47.91 -6.12 -3.50
CA GLY A 7 -48.76 -6.78 -4.49
C GLY A 7 -48.92 -5.93 -5.75
N ASN A 8 -49.55 -4.77 -5.61
CA ASN A 8 -49.71 -3.83 -6.73
C ASN A 8 -49.18 -2.46 -6.33
N VAL A 9 -47.98 -2.11 -6.80
CA VAL A 9 -47.31 -0.85 -6.45
C VAL A 9 -48.09 0.40 -6.84
N ARG A 10 -49.12 0.28 -7.71
CA ARG A 10 -49.97 1.38 -8.15
C ARG A 10 -51.28 1.52 -7.37
N LYS A 11 -51.64 0.49 -6.59
CA LYS A 11 -52.89 0.45 -5.80
C LYS A 11 -52.63 0.35 -4.28
N ASP A 12 -51.56 -0.32 -3.86
CA ASP A 12 -51.28 -0.63 -2.45
C ASP A 12 -50.36 0.40 -1.77
N VAL A 13 -50.67 1.68 -1.91
CA VAL A 13 -49.83 2.80 -1.40
C VAL A 13 -49.88 2.92 0.14
N ARG A 14 -50.47 1.97 0.88
CA ARG A 14 -50.90 2.22 2.26
C ARG A 14 -49.87 2.05 3.36
N GLU A 15 -48.69 1.41 3.16
CA GLU A 15 -47.83 1.12 4.31
C GLU A 15 -46.32 1.14 4.08
N ILE A 16 -45.79 1.28 2.88
CA ILE A 16 -44.35 1.19 2.65
C ILE A 16 -43.94 2.24 1.64
N ALA A 17 -43.10 3.17 2.08
CA ALA A 17 -42.35 4.15 1.29
C ALA A 17 -42.74 4.36 -0.17
N GLU A 18 -42.99 5.58 -0.56
CA GLU A 18 -43.36 5.97 -1.93
C GLU A 18 -42.54 5.20 -2.97
N PHE A 19 -43.24 4.42 -3.82
CA PHE A 19 -42.56 3.76 -4.94
C PHE A 19 -42.10 4.83 -5.92
N TYR A 20 -40.81 4.85 -6.20
CA TYR A 20 -40.18 5.87 -7.01
C TYR A 20 -40.36 5.54 -8.50
N PHE A 21 -41.39 6.11 -9.14
CA PHE A 21 -41.74 5.86 -10.53
C PHE A 21 -40.80 6.46 -11.58
N ASP A 22 -39.83 7.27 -11.18
CA ASP A 22 -38.89 7.91 -12.12
C ASP A 22 -38.07 6.90 -12.94
N LEU A 23 -37.77 5.73 -12.36
CA LEU A 23 -37.07 4.68 -13.08
C LEU A 23 -37.94 4.04 -14.16
N ASP A 24 -39.20 3.78 -13.85
CA ASP A 24 -40.17 3.29 -14.82
C ASP A 24 -40.29 4.27 -16.01
N ASN A 25 -40.37 5.57 -15.72
CA ASN A 25 -40.48 6.61 -16.74
C ASN A 25 -39.21 6.71 -17.61
N LYS A 26 -38.03 6.55 -17.03
CA LYS A 26 -36.76 6.62 -17.75
C LYS A 26 -36.47 5.38 -18.60
N THR A 27 -36.94 4.22 -18.16
CA THR A 27 -36.62 2.93 -18.79
C THR A 27 -37.74 2.39 -19.68
N ASN A 28 -38.88 3.07 -19.73
CA ASN A 28 -40.12 2.59 -20.38
C ASN A 28 -40.60 1.22 -19.84
N PHE A 29 -40.22 0.91 -18.62
CA PHE A 29 -40.62 -0.31 -17.92
C PHE A 29 -41.79 -0.02 -16.99
N THR A 30 -42.77 -0.87 -16.94
CA THR A 30 -43.95 -0.69 -16.07
C THR A 30 -43.87 -1.70 -14.92
N THR A 31 -43.62 -1.22 -13.71
CA THR A 31 -43.63 -2.06 -12.52
C THR A 31 -45.03 -2.23 -11.96
N TYR A 32 -45.48 -3.48 -11.81
CA TYR A 32 -46.76 -3.87 -11.21
C TYR A 32 -46.61 -4.43 -9.82
N SER A 33 -45.66 -5.37 -9.63
CA SER A 33 -45.41 -6.04 -8.35
C SER A 33 -43.93 -6.08 -8.02
N VAL A 34 -43.63 -5.97 -6.75
CA VAL A 34 -42.24 -5.97 -6.23
C VAL A 34 -42.12 -6.95 -5.08
N LEU A 35 -41.06 -7.71 -5.08
CA LEU A 35 -40.62 -8.52 -3.95
C LEU A 35 -39.13 -8.21 -3.66
N CYS A 36 -38.85 -7.74 -2.45
CA CYS A 36 -37.53 -7.33 -2.04
C CYS A 36 -37.07 -8.13 -0.82
N SER A 37 -35.86 -8.62 -0.84
CA SER A 37 -35.23 -9.24 0.32
C SER A 37 -33.83 -8.67 0.57
N PRO A 38 -33.51 -8.30 1.82
CA PRO A 38 -32.17 -7.85 2.16
C PRO A 38 -31.16 -8.99 2.09
N LEU A 39 -29.99 -8.72 1.56
CA LEU A 39 -28.83 -9.59 1.61
C LEU A 39 -28.06 -9.31 2.90
N ILE A 40 -28.23 -10.17 3.88
CA ILE A 40 -27.60 -10.01 5.19
C ILE A 40 -26.47 -11.03 5.36
N ALA A 41 -25.25 -10.54 5.62
CA ALA A 41 -24.09 -11.36 5.94
C ALA A 41 -23.39 -10.82 7.19
N ALA A 42 -23.18 -11.67 8.22
CA ALA A 42 -22.58 -11.30 9.51
C ALA A 42 -23.20 -10.04 10.15
N ASN A 43 -24.52 -9.96 10.18
CA ASN A 43 -25.35 -8.85 10.71
C ASN A 43 -25.32 -7.54 9.88
N ASP A 44 -24.58 -7.47 8.79
CA ASP A 44 -24.56 -6.33 7.90
C ASP A 44 -25.44 -6.56 6.66
N CYS A 45 -26.17 -5.52 6.24
CA CYS A 45 -26.90 -5.54 4.99
C CYS A 45 -25.96 -5.12 3.87
N ILE A 46 -25.53 -6.08 3.07
CA ILE A 46 -24.59 -5.87 1.95
C ILE A 46 -25.27 -5.51 0.63
N GLY A 47 -26.59 -5.63 0.58
CA GLY A 47 -27.38 -5.34 -0.62
C GLY A 47 -28.85 -5.77 -0.47
N VAL A 48 -29.57 -5.72 -1.56
CA VAL A 48 -30.98 -6.11 -1.66
C VAL A 48 -31.20 -6.86 -2.96
N ILE A 49 -31.96 -7.95 -2.91
CA ILE A 49 -32.51 -8.60 -4.11
C ILE A 49 -33.88 -8.00 -4.39
N HIS A 50 -34.08 -7.52 -5.61
CA HIS A 50 -35.34 -7.05 -6.12
C HIS A 50 -35.85 -8.01 -7.21
N CYS A 51 -37.07 -8.52 -7.05
CA CYS A 51 -37.80 -9.22 -8.07
C CYS A 51 -38.98 -8.32 -8.50
N LEU A 52 -39.07 -8.07 -9.79
CA LEU A 52 -40.09 -7.20 -10.38
C LEU A 52 -41.01 -8.02 -11.30
N ASN A 53 -42.30 -7.76 -11.24
CA ASN A 53 -43.30 -8.30 -12.16
C ASN A 53 -43.29 -9.83 -12.30
N LYS A 54 -43.90 -10.52 -11.38
CA LYS A 54 -44.03 -11.99 -11.46
C LYS A 54 -44.65 -12.39 -12.80
N LYS A 55 -44.07 -13.39 -13.46
CA LYS A 55 -44.54 -13.94 -14.74
C LYS A 55 -45.66 -14.97 -14.54
N THR A 56 -46.78 -14.55 -14.00
CA THR A 56 -48.02 -15.33 -13.86
C THR A 56 -49.18 -14.48 -14.39
N ASP A 57 -50.34 -15.09 -14.63
CA ASP A 57 -51.50 -14.37 -15.14
C ASP A 57 -51.92 -13.22 -14.21
N GLU A 58 -51.84 -13.42 -12.91
CA GLU A 58 -52.15 -12.38 -11.92
C GLU A 58 -51.03 -11.36 -11.71
N LYS A 59 -49.80 -11.63 -12.19
CA LYS A 59 -48.59 -10.79 -12.06
C LYS A 59 -48.25 -10.39 -10.62
N LEU A 60 -48.73 -11.12 -9.61
CA LEU A 60 -48.54 -10.81 -8.19
C LEU A 60 -47.69 -11.87 -7.52
N PHE A 61 -46.78 -11.40 -6.65
CA PHE A 61 -46.05 -12.28 -5.76
C PHE A 61 -46.93 -12.74 -4.60
N ILE A 62 -46.87 -14.03 -4.26
CA ILE A 62 -47.59 -14.65 -3.13
C ILE A 62 -46.68 -14.85 -1.93
N GLU A 63 -47.23 -15.29 -0.82
CA GLU A 63 -46.45 -15.48 0.43
C GLU A 63 -45.35 -16.55 0.32
N ASP A 64 -45.58 -17.58 -0.50
CA ASP A 64 -44.59 -18.62 -0.75
C ASP A 64 -43.39 -18.09 -1.57
N ASP A 65 -43.60 -17.16 -2.50
CA ASP A 65 -42.50 -16.44 -3.19
C ASP A 65 -41.66 -15.65 -2.20
N ARG A 66 -42.31 -15.00 -1.22
CA ARG A 66 -41.60 -14.26 -0.16
C ARG A 66 -40.71 -15.16 0.67
N LYS A 67 -41.25 -16.30 1.13
CA LYS A 67 -40.51 -17.28 1.92
C LYS A 67 -39.34 -17.87 1.11
N LEU A 68 -39.58 -18.19 -0.17
CA LEU A 68 -38.53 -18.72 -1.04
C LEU A 68 -37.38 -17.70 -1.22
N LEU A 69 -37.72 -16.42 -1.51
CA LEU A 69 -36.72 -15.39 -1.67
C LEU A 69 -35.94 -15.16 -0.36
N GLU A 70 -36.61 -15.18 0.77
CA GLU A 70 -36.00 -15.06 2.11
C GLU A 70 -35.01 -16.19 2.38
N LEU A 71 -35.38 -17.43 2.07
CA LEU A 71 -34.49 -18.60 2.17
C LEU A 71 -33.26 -18.49 1.25
N LEU A 72 -33.41 -17.95 0.04
CA LEU A 72 -32.31 -17.80 -0.92
C LEU A 72 -31.41 -16.59 -0.62
N SER A 73 -31.93 -15.59 0.08
CA SER A 73 -31.19 -14.33 0.32
C SER A 73 -29.97 -14.51 1.22
N THR A 74 -30.03 -15.40 2.21
CA THR A 74 -28.91 -15.63 3.12
C THR A 74 -27.73 -16.33 2.42
N PRO A 75 -27.90 -17.47 1.71
CA PRO A 75 -26.82 -18.09 0.97
C PRO A 75 -26.30 -17.19 -0.16
N ALA A 76 -27.16 -16.41 -0.83
CA ALA A 76 -26.73 -15.45 -1.83
C ALA A 76 -25.84 -14.35 -1.23
N ALA A 77 -26.25 -13.80 -0.08
CA ALA A 77 -25.45 -12.82 0.64
C ALA A 77 -24.07 -13.36 1.02
N LEU A 78 -24.01 -14.60 1.51
CA LEU A 78 -22.77 -15.25 1.87
C LEU A 78 -21.87 -15.48 0.65
N ALA A 79 -22.44 -15.94 -0.47
CA ALA A 79 -21.70 -16.17 -1.70
C ALA A 79 -21.09 -14.87 -2.24
N ILE A 80 -21.85 -13.77 -2.28
CA ILE A 80 -21.39 -12.46 -2.71
C ILE A 80 -20.25 -11.95 -1.80
N ARG A 81 -20.44 -12.07 -0.49
CA ARG A 81 -19.40 -11.67 0.48
C ARG A 81 -18.11 -12.46 0.30
N ASN A 82 -18.22 -13.79 0.15
CA ASN A 82 -17.04 -14.64 -0.05
C ASN A 82 -16.31 -14.30 -1.35
N ALA A 83 -17.06 -14.07 -2.45
CA ALA A 83 -16.47 -13.64 -3.72
C ALA A 83 -15.73 -12.30 -3.59
N LYS A 84 -16.32 -11.32 -2.90
CA LYS A 84 -15.69 -10.02 -2.63
C LYS A 84 -14.43 -10.16 -1.79
N MET A 85 -14.47 -10.94 -0.70
CA MET A 85 -13.29 -11.20 0.15
C MET A 85 -12.17 -11.90 -0.63
N ALA A 86 -12.50 -12.86 -1.50
CA ALA A 86 -11.52 -13.52 -2.35
C ALA A 86 -10.85 -12.55 -3.32
N GLN A 87 -11.61 -11.65 -3.92
CA GLN A 87 -11.09 -10.62 -4.82
C GLN A 87 -10.16 -9.64 -4.08
N GLU A 88 -10.58 -9.15 -2.91
CA GLU A 88 -9.75 -8.27 -2.07
C GLU A 88 -8.43 -8.96 -1.65
N MET A 89 -8.47 -10.26 -1.31
CA MET A 89 -7.28 -11.04 -0.98
C MET A 89 -6.33 -11.16 -2.17
N VAL A 90 -6.84 -11.38 -3.39
CA VAL A 90 -6.03 -11.43 -4.60
C VAL A 90 -5.32 -10.10 -4.86
N GLU A 91 -6.02 -8.97 -4.71
CA GLU A 91 -5.44 -7.64 -4.87
C GLU A 91 -4.37 -7.35 -3.80
N GLN A 92 -4.62 -7.70 -2.54
CA GLN A 92 -3.65 -7.55 -1.45
C GLN A 92 -2.39 -8.39 -1.71
N ASN A 93 -2.55 -9.64 -2.13
CA ASN A 93 -1.42 -10.52 -2.46
C ASN A 93 -0.60 -9.99 -3.64
N LYS A 94 -1.25 -9.41 -4.65
CA LYS A 94 -0.57 -8.78 -5.79
C LYS A 94 0.26 -7.59 -5.32
N MET A 95 -0.31 -6.68 -4.53
CA MET A 95 0.39 -5.53 -3.97
C MET A 95 1.57 -5.96 -3.09
N GLN A 96 1.39 -7.00 -2.28
CA GLN A 96 2.47 -7.54 -1.43
C GLN A 96 3.65 -8.04 -2.26
N LYS A 97 3.41 -8.77 -3.36
CA LYS A 97 4.45 -9.22 -4.28
C LYS A 97 5.19 -8.06 -4.97
N GLU A 98 4.47 -7.02 -5.36
CA GLU A 98 5.09 -5.82 -5.95
C GLU A 98 6.06 -5.15 -4.94
N ILE A 99 5.67 -5.05 -3.67
CA ILE A 99 6.55 -4.52 -2.62
C ILE A 99 7.77 -5.43 -2.38
N GLU A 100 7.61 -6.76 -2.45
CA GLU A 100 8.73 -7.71 -2.34
C GLU A 100 9.76 -7.51 -3.46
N ILE A 101 9.30 -7.35 -4.70
CA ILE A 101 10.18 -7.05 -5.85
C ILE A 101 10.93 -5.72 -5.63
N VAL A 102 10.26 -4.68 -5.14
CA VAL A 102 10.92 -3.40 -4.80
C VAL A 102 12.00 -3.61 -3.73
N GLY A 103 11.73 -4.46 -2.73
CA GLY A 103 12.73 -4.81 -1.71
C GLY A 103 13.96 -5.52 -2.27
N GLU A 104 13.77 -6.43 -3.24
CA GLU A 104 14.88 -7.11 -3.93
C GLU A 104 15.72 -6.14 -4.76
N ILE A 105 15.06 -5.25 -5.52
CA ILE A 105 15.74 -4.20 -6.27
C ILE A 105 16.55 -3.30 -5.33
N GLN A 106 15.96 -2.89 -4.21
CA GLN A 106 16.62 -2.07 -3.22
C GLN A 106 17.87 -2.73 -2.64
N LYS A 107 17.78 -4.03 -2.30
CA LYS A 107 18.96 -4.80 -1.84
C LYS A 107 20.10 -4.81 -2.84
N SER A 108 19.79 -4.82 -4.13
CA SER A 108 20.82 -4.78 -5.18
C SER A 108 21.55 -3.44 -5.28
N LEU A 109 20.94 -2.35 -4.80
CA LEU A 109 21.55 -1.02 -4.75
C LEU A 109 22.47 -0.82 -3.54
N LEU A 110 22.33 -1.66 -2.52
CA LEU A 110 23.20 -1.60 -1.35
C LEU A 110 24.54 -2.28 -1.66
N SER A 111 25.60 -1.75 -1.07
CA SER A 111 26.92 -2.37 -1.20
C SER A 111 26.88 -3.80 -0.66
N SER A 112 27.08 -4.78 -1.53
CA SER A 112 27.44 -6.12 -1.06
C SER A 112 28.83 -6.04 -0.40
N ASN A 113 28.99 -6.80 0.69
CA ASN A 113 30.31 -6.95 1.30
C ASN A 113 31.32 -7.28 0.19
N LYS A 114 32.26 -6.37 -0.06
CA LYS A 114 33.28 -6.57 -1.09
C LYS A 114 34.11 -7.80 -0.73
N LYS A 115 34.65 -8.48 -1.77
CA LYS A 115 35.51 -9.64 -1.58
C LYS A 115 36.66 -9.30 -0.64
N GLU A 116 36.93 -10.18 0.31
CA GLU A 116 38.04 -10.09 1.24
C GLU A 116 39.41 -9.87 0.54
N PRO A 117 40.35 -9.09 1.12
CA PRO A 117 40.24 -8.45 2.42
C PRO A 117 39.75 -6.98 2.32
N PHE A 118 38.56 -6.68 2.82
CA PHE A 118 38.08 -5.31 2.94
C PHE A 118 37.91 -4.96 4.44
N PRO A 119 38.46 -3.85 4.94
CA PRO A 119 38.57 -3.58 6.39
C PRO A 119 37.25 -3.15 7.03
N LEU A 120 36.18 -2.95 6.23
CA LEU A 120 34.88 -2.53 6.70
C LEU A 120 33.83 -3.58 6.35
N ALA A 121 32.89 -3.82 7.25
CA ALA A 121 31.72 -4.66 7.05
C ALA A 121 30.46 -3.94 7.53
N GLY A 122 29.35 -4.22 6.88
CA GLY A 122 28.07 -3.64 7.24
C GLY A 122 26.94 -4.63 7.00
N ILE A 123 25.90 -4.49 7.78
CA ILE A 123 24.65 -5.24 7.64
C ILE A 123 23.47 -4.28 7.72
N ASN A 124 22.50 -4.46 6.85
CA ASN A 124 21.21 -3.77 6.93
C ASN A 124 20.09 -4.82 7.11
N ILE A 125 19.35 -4.71 8.20
CA ILE A 125 18.22 -5.59 8.52
C ILE A 125 16.95 -4.75 8.45
N PRO A 126 16.19 -4.81 7.32
CA PRO A 126 14.99 -4.02 7.17
C PRO A 126 13.93 -4.40 8.21
N ALA A 127 13.30 -3.42 8.85
CA ALA A 127 12.16 -3.65 9.75
C ALA A 127 10.88 -4.09 9.01
N LYS A 128 10.81 -3.82 7.70
CA LYS A 128 9.77 -4.25 6.76
C LYS A 128 10.44 -4.82 5.51
N VAL A 129 9.67 -5.02 4.45
CA VAL A 129 10.19 -5.52 3.16
C VAL A 129 11.21 -4.55 2.55
N VAL A 130 11.02 -3.25 2.76
CA VAL A 130 11.92 -2.18 2.29
C VAL A 130 12.52 -1.42 3.47
N SER A 131 13.75 -0.92 3.30
CA SER A 131 14.48 -0.13 4.31
C SER A 131 14.50 1.36 3.97
N GLY A 132 14.48 2.20 5.00
CA GLY A 132 14.86 3.62 4.93
C GLY A 132 16.37 3.82 5.13
N ASP A 133 17.01 2.87 5.76
CA ASP A 133 18.42 2.94 6.13
C ASP A 133 19.31 2.36 5.04
N PHE A 134 20.52 2.88 4.92
CA PHE A 134 21.56 2.26 4.10
C PHE A 134 22.96 2.49 4.64
N TYR A 135 23.87 1.65 4.20
CA TYR A 135 25.30 1.87 4.30
C TYR A 135 25.98 1.65 2.94
N ASN A 136 27.13 2.26 2.76
CA ASN A 136 27.92 2.07 1.55
C ASN A 136 29.42 2.18 1.86
N PHE A 137 30.25 1.47 1.09
CA PHE A 137 31.70 1.44 1.22
C PHE A 137 32.38 1.66 -0.13
N ASN A 138 33.46 2.40 -0.14
CA ASN A 138 34.28 2.63 -1.32
C ASN A 138 35.77 2.44 -0.98
N ASP A 139 36.49 1.78 -1.88
CA ASP A 139 37.93 1.80 -1.89
C ASP A 139 38.40 3.08 -2.60
N LEU A 140 39.11 3.92 -1.92
CA LEU A 140 39.64 5.20 -2.41
C LEU A 140 41.08 5.09 -2.91
N GLY A 141 41.67 3.90 -2.84
CA GLY A 141 43.07 3.66 -3.12
C GLY A 141 44.02 4.06 -1.95
N ASP A 142 45.28 3.72 -2.07
CA ASP A 142 46.37 4.06 -1.12
C ASP A 142 46.03 3.68 0.33
N GLY A 143 45.29 2.60 0.55
CA GLY A 143 44.88 2.14 1.88
C GLY A 143 43.81 2.97 2.56
N LYS A 144 43.09 3.83 1.79
CA LYS A 144 41.98 4.65 2.28
C LYS A 144 40.63 4.05 1.87
N TYR A 145 39.70 4.02 2.81
CA TYR A 145 38.40 3.43 2.65
C TYR A 145 37.33 4.43 3.06
N GLY A 146 36.46 4.79 2.11
CA GLY A 146 35.31 5.64 2.36
C GLY A 146 34.11 4.81 2.83
N PHE A 147 33.32 5.36 3.75
CA PHE A 147 32.07 4.77 4.16
C PHE A 147 30.99 5.82 4.44
N GLY A 148 29.74 5.41 4.30
CA GLY A 148 28.58 6.20 4.65
C GLY A 148 27.52 5.33 5.31
N VAL A 149 26.86 5.88 6.35
CA VAL A 149 25.68 5.28 7.01
C VAL A 149 24.61 6.36 7.07
N ALA A 150 23.39 6.00 6.71
CA ALA A 150 22.29 6.96 6.66
C ALA A 150 20.95 6.35 7.07
N ASP A 151 20.10 7.20 7.65
CA ASP A 151 18.72 6.92 8.01
C ASP A 151 17.82 7.99 7.39
N VAL A 152 16.77 7.53 6.70
CA VAL A 152 15.77 8.37 6.04
C VAL A 152 14.51 8.43 6.90
N SER A 153 14.05 9.64 7.16
CA SER A 153 12.82 9.89 7.92
C SER A 153 11.61 9.16 7.37
N GLY A 154 10.80 8.58 8.26
CA GLY A 154 9.59 7.85 7.90
C GLY A 154 9.80 6.36 7.65
N LYS A 155 8.77 5.67 7.16
CA LYS A 155 8.79 4.21 6.92
C LYS A 155 8.05 3.86 5.64
N GLY A 156 8.44 2.74 5.02
CA GLY A 156 7.78 2.18 3.84
C GLY A 156 8.31 2.75 2.51
N ILE A 157 7.50 2.71 1.47
CA ILE A 157 7.93 2.97 0.08
C ILE A 157 8.51 4.38 -0.11
N LYS A 158 7.94 5.41 0.52
CA LYS A 158 8.43 6.78 0.38
C LYS A 158 9.87 6.95 0.90
N SER A 159 10.14 6.44 2.10
CA SER A 159 11.49 6.49 2.68
C SER A 159 12.46 5.63 1.87
N SER A 160 12.02 4.47 1.37
CA SER A 160 12.88 3.59 0.57
C SER A 160 13.28 4.19 -0.78
N LEU A 161 12.42 4.96 -1.42
CA LEU A 161 12.76 5.68 -2.67
C LEU A 161 13.78 6.79 -2.42
N LEU A 162 13.60 7.58 -1.34
CA LEU A 162 14.56 8.61 -0.97
C LEU A 162 15.90 7.99 -0.56
N MET A 163 15.88 6.85 0.15
CA MET A 163 17.07 6.08 0.47
C MET A 163 17.83 5.65 -0.79
N SER A 164 17.12 5.09 -1.78
CA SER A 164 17.73 4.66 -3.04
C SER A 164 18.38 5.83 -3.79
N LYS A 165 17.73 7.02 -3.79
CA LYS A 165 18.32 8.24 -4.34
C LYS A 165 19.58 8.63 -3.58
N ALA A 166 19.52 8.72 -2.25
CA ALA A 166 20.64 9.13 -1.41
C ALA A 166 21.84 8.16 -1.54
N SER A 167 21.57 6.84 -1.54
CA SER A 167 22.59 5.80 -1.73
C SER A 167 23.26 5.89 -3.11
N SER A 168 22.48 6.12 -4.17
CA SER A 168 23.00 6.28 -5.53
C SER A 168 23.85 7.54 -5.68
N LEU A 169 23.41 8.67 -5.13
CA LEU A 169 24.16 9.92 -5.12
C LEU A 169 25.47 9.76 -4.33
N TYR A 170 25.42 9.13 -3.14
CA TYR A 170 26.62 8.83 -2.38
C TYR A 170 27.60 7.99 -3.21
N SER A 171 27.14 6.91 -3.85
CA SER A 171 27.96 6.03 -4.67
C SER A 171 28.60 6.74 -5.86
N CYS A 172 27.92 7.74 -6.43
CA CYS A 172 28.44 8.54 -7.53
C CYS A 172 29.49 9.56 -7.06
N LEU A 173 29.11 10.38 -6.08
CA LEU A 173 29.92 11.50 -5.59
C LEU A 173 31.19 11.06 -4.84
N SER A 174 31.11 9.92 -4.15
CA SER A 174 32.25 9.37 -3.38
C SER A 174 33.38 8.81 -4.25
N LYS A 175 33.19 8.70 -5.57
CA LYS A 175 34.24 8.27 -6.53
C LYS A 175 35.17 9.41 -6.96
N THR A 176 34.71 10.64 -6.80
CA THR A 176 35.47 11.83 -7.14
C THR A 176 35.91 12.51 -5.86
N ASN A 177 36.96 13.23 -5.84
CA ASN A 177 37.61 13.99 -4.77
C ASN A 177 36.89 13.96 -3.40
N PHE A 178 37.27 13.02 -2.51
CA PHE A 178 36.54 12.64 -1.32
C PHE A 178 36.98 13.44 -0.08
N SER A 179 36.16 14.42 0.32
CA SER A 179 36.20 15.01 1.68
C SER A 179 34.83 14.74 2.33
N PRO A 180 34.75 14.11 3.51
CA PRO A 180 33.48 13.79 4.15
C PRO A 180 32.54 14.99 4.29
N ALA A 181 33.06 16.15 4.67
CA ALA A 181 32.25 17.38 4.81
C ALA A 181 31.76 17.91 3.46
N SER A 182 32.62 17.94 2.44
CA SER A 182 32.25 18.38 1.08
C SER A 182 31.22 17.44 0.47
N LEU A 183 31.38 16.12 0.66
CA LEU A 183 30.44 15.13 0.17
C LEU A 183 29.05 15.29 0.78
N LEU A 184 28.96 15.49 2.10
CA LEU A 184 27.69 15.75 2.77
C LEU A 184 27.02 17.05 2.28
N THR A 185 27.81 18.11 2.01
CA THR A 185 27.29 19.35 1.49
C THR A 185 26.70 19.17 0.09
N GLN A 186 27.41 18.45 -0.79
CA GLN A 186 26.91 18.16 -2.14
C GLN A 186 25.65 17.28 -2.11
N LEU A 187 25.67 16.21 -1.30
CA LEU A 187 24.50 15.35 -1.09
C LEU A 187 23.29 16.13 -0.60
N ASN A 188 23.49 17.03 0.38
CA ASN A 188 22.41 17.87 0.88
C ASN A 188 21.79 18.75 -0.21
N ASN A 189 22.62 19.41 -1.02
CA ASN A 189 22.14 20.25 -2.10
C ASN A 189 21.30 19.47 -3.11
N GLU A 190 21.81 18.33 -3.60
CA GLU A 190 21.13 17.46 -4.57
C GLU A 190 19.83 16.84 -4.03
N ILE A 191 19.82 16.49 -2.74
CA ILE A 191 18.63 15.94 -2.11
C ILE A 191 17.58 17.02 -1.90
N CYS A 192 17.97 18.21 -1.41
CA CYS A 192 17.05 19.29 -1.09
C CYS A 192 16.30 19.85 -2.32
N GLU A 193 16.88 19.78 -3.52
CA GLU A 193 16.22 20.23 -4.75
C GLU A 193 14.93 19.45 -5.09
N THR A 194 14.86 18.17 -4.68
CA THR A 194 13.80 17.25 -5.12
C THR A 194 13.05 16.56 -4.00
N ILE A 195 13.40 16.84 -2.74
CA ILE A 195 12.80 16.18 -1.58
C ILE A 195 11.35 16.63 -1.35
N SER A 196 10.47 15.71 -1.02
CA SER A 196 9.11 16.02 -0.61
C SER A 196 9.10 16.72 0.77
N ARG A 197 8.19 17.67 0.96
CA ARG A 197 8.07 18.39 2.25
C ARG A 197 7.95 17.44 3.44
N GLY A 198 8.73 17.69 4.48
CA GLY A 198 8.71 16.94 5.74
C GLY A 198 9.56 15.66 5.74
N MET A 199 10.27 15.35 4.66
CA MET A 199 11.24 14.27 4.63
C MET A 199 12.67 14.81 4.76
N PHE A 200 13.54 14.03 5.37
CA PHE A 200 14.97 14.34 5.50
C PHE A 200 15.79 13.04 5.58
N VAL A 201 17.08 13.18 5.39
CA VAL A 201 18.08 12.10 5.54
C VAL A 201 19.10 12.54 6.58
N THR A 202 19.31 11.72 7.57
CA THR A 202 20.44 11.86 8.49
C THR A 202 21.57 10.96 8.02
N MET A 203 22.81 11.42 8.05
CA MET A 203 23.92 10.68 7.49
C MET A 203 25.23 10.95 8.20
N LEU A 204 26.03 9.91 8.36
CA LEU A 204 27.42 9.98 8.75
C LEU A 204 28.28 9.47 7.61
N VAL A 205 29.33 10.21 7.27
CA VAL A 205 30.30 9.85 6.23
C VAL A 205 31.69 9.90 6.80
N GLY A 206 32.53 8.95 6.44
CA GLY A 206 33.90 8.90 6.92
C GLY A 206 34.90 8.31 5.94
N ILE A 207 36.18 8.55 6.24
CA ILE A 207 37.32 7.91 5.61
C ILE A 207 38.15 7.23 6.72
N TYR A 208 38.45 5.97 6.53
CA TYR A 208 39.41 5.23 7.30
C TYR A 208 40.69 5.08 6.50
N ASP A 209 41.83 5.55 7.06
CA ASP A 209 43.16 5.34 6.51
C ASP A 209 43.84 4.17 7.25
N SER A 210 44.02 3.07 6.52
CA SER A 210 44.64 1.86 7.10
C SER A 210 46.11 1.98 7.36
N ASN A 211 46.83 2.96 6.79
CA ASN A 211 48.26 3.20 6.99
C ASN A 211 48.50 3.99 8.27
N SER A 212 47.81 5.15 8.40
CA SER A 212 47.95 5.99 9.61
C SER A 212 47.07 5.52 10.78
N LYS A 213 46.09 4.64 10.53
CA LYS A 213 45.03 4.22 11.49
C LYS A 213 44.11 5.38 11.92
N GLU A 214 44.04 6.41 11.13
CA GLU A 214 43.20 7.57 11.39
C GLU A 214 41.79 7.39 10.79
N LEU A 215 40.82 8.00 11.45
CA LEU A 215 39.41 8.04 11.05
C LEU A 215 38.96 9.50 10.96
N LEU A 216 38.65 9.96 9.74
CA LEU A 216 38.08 11.26 9.49
C LEU A 216 36.56 11.11 9.25
N ILE A 217 35.72 11.77 10.05
CA ILE A 217 34.24 11.68 9.93
C ILE A 217 33.61 13.05 9.86
N SER A 218 32.45 13.09 9.19
CA SER A 218 31.48 14.22 9.22
C SER A 218 30.10 13.67 9.45
N ASN A 219 29.30 14.36 10.27
CA ASN A 219 27.97 13.94 10.66
C ASN A 219 26.93 15.00 10.30
N ALA A 220 25.89 14.62 9.56
CA ALA A 220 24.74 15.40 9.21
C ALA A 220 23.49 14.87 9.96
N GLY A 221 23.49 15.00 11.28
CA GLY A 221 22.33 14.74 12.13
C GLY A 221 22.05 13.27 12.48
N LEU A 222 22.87 12.31 12.04
CA LEU A 222 22.71 10.90 12.45
C LEU A 222 23.08 10.77 13.93
N SER A 223 22.15 10.24 14.75
CA SER A 223 22.41 10.02 16.17
C SER A 223 23.50 8.96 16.34
N LEU A 224 24.53 9.31 17.13
CA LEU A 224 25.61 8.39 17.49
C LEU A 224 25.38 7.72 18.86
N ILE A 225 24.21 7.96 19.44
CA ILE A 225 23.82 7.43 20.74
C ILE A 225 22.84 6.29 20.51
N HIS A 226 23.11 5.15 21.10
CA HIS A 226 22.13 4.08 21.20
C HIS A 226 21.08 4.48 22.24
N ILE A 227 19.84 4.60 21.81
CA ILE A 227 18.70 4.91 22.66
C ILE A 227 17.92 3.63 22.96
#